data_dd3ac1485bfb10e7e5d2949bb4a51f5c
#
_entry.id   dd3ac1485bfb10e7e5d2949bb4a51f5c
#
_cell.length_a   1.000
_cell.length_b   1.000
_cell.length_c   1.000
_cell.angle_alpha   90.00
_cell.angle_beta   90.00
_cell.angle_gamma   90.00
#
_symmetry.space_group_name_H-M   'P 1'
#
loop_
_entity.id
_entity.type
_entity.pdbx_description
1 polymer ?
#
loop_
_entity_poly.entity_id
_entity_poly.type
_entity_poly.pdbx_seq_one_letter_code
_entity_poly.pdbx_strand_id
1 'polypeptide(L)'
;MSEEIIKALMDKGLTMEFIESFQRNLLKEESEQETIRQELKKSALEKANNISILLKSKYRASKVYLFGSLAADIFDEYSDIDLYVVGFTGDYWRALIDSEEIALPFKFDLVCEESAVKSLQEKVYKGGVLL
;
A
#
# COMPACT_ATOMS: atom_id res chain seq x y z
N MET A 1 15.13 7.53 -23.33
CA MET A 1 16.05 6.55 -24.00
C MET A 1 17.44 7.14 -24.12
N SER A 2 18.46 6.32 -24.11
CA SER A 2 19.83 6.76 -24.35
C SER A 2 20.04 7.08 -25.83
N GLU A 3 21.05 7.91 -26.14
CA GLU A 3 21.42 8.24 -27.52
C GLU A 3 21.80 7.00 -28.34
N GLU A 4 22.43 6.01 -27.70
CA GLU A 4 22.82 4.75 -28.34
C GLU A 4 21.63 3.93 -28.81
N ILE A 5 20.59 3.84 -27.99
CA ILE A 5 19.35 3.14 -28.33
C ILE A 5 18.62 3.86 -29.46
N ILE A 6 18.53 5.18 -29.41
CA ILE A 6 17.92 6.01 -30.46
C ILE A 6 18.64 5.81 -31.78
N LYS A 7 19.95 5.86 -31.79
CA LYS A 7 20.78 5.63 -32.95
C LYS A 7 20.58 4.23 -33.54
N ALA A 8 20.55 3.18 -32.69
CA ALA A 8 20.27 1.82 -33.12
C ALA A 8 18.90 1.67 -33.78
N LEU A 9 17.88 2.32 -33.22
CA LEU A 9 16.52 2.32 -33.81
C LEU A 9 16.47 3.03 -35.14
N MET A 10 17.16 4.16 -35.27
CA MET A 10 17.25 4.91 -36.55
C MET A 10 17.98 4.08 -37.59
N ASP A 11 19.04 3.38 -37.26
CA ASP A 11 19.76 2.48 -38.14
C ASP A 11 18.89 1.34 -38.69
N LYS A 12 17.83 0.98 -37.98
CA LYS A 12 16.83 -0.01 -38.40
C LYS A 12 15.69 0.59 -39.22
N GLY A 13 15.79 1.86 -39.60
CA GLY A 13 14.83 2.54 -40.45
C GLY A 13 13.68 3.25 -39.72
N LEU A 14 13.72 3.35 -38.40
CA LEU A 14 12.74 4.10 -37.63
C LEU A 14 13.05 5.60 -37.67
N THR A 15 12.02 6.42 -37.82
CA THR A 15 12.16 7.89 -37.85
C THR A 15 12.22 8.48 -36.45
N MET A 16 12.88 9.64 -36.33
CA MET A 16 12.88 10.40 -35.06
C MET A 16 11.47 10.75 -34.60
N GLU A 17 10.60 11.06 -35.51
CA GLU A 17 9.19 11.37 -35.22
C GLU A 17 8.48 10.20 -34.54
N PHE A 18 8.69 8.99 -35.04
CA PHE A 18 8.15 7.77 -34.41
C PHE A 18 8.73 7.54 -33.00
N ILE A 19 10.05 7.71 -32.85
CA ILE A 19 10.75 7.53 -31.56
C ILE A 19 10.22 8.53 -30.53
N GLU A 20 10.09 9.79 -30.89
CA GLU A 20 9.54 10.84 -30.02
C GLU A 20 8.09 10.55 -29.59
N SER A 21 7.27 10.10 -30.54
CA SER A 21 5.89 9.70 -30.27
C SER A 21 5.81 8.53 -29.29
N PHE A 22 6.65 7.52 -29.48
CA PHE A 22 6.75 6.37 -28.59
C PHE A 22 7.17 6.78 -27.16
N GLN A 23 8.16 7.67 -27.05
CA GLN A 23 8.62 8.18 -25.75
C GLN A 23 7.52 8.97 -25.02
N ARG A 24 6.77 9.81 -25.73
CA ARG A 24 5.64 10.56 -25.17
C ARG A 24 4.55 9.64 -24.63
N ASN A 25 4.19 8.60 -25.41
CA ASN A 25 3.19 7.62 -24.98
C ASN A 25 3.63 6.83 -23.75
N LEU A 26 4.90 6.46 -23.70
CA LEU A 26 5.47 5.74 -22.55
C LEU A 26 5.42 6.59 -21.27
N LEU A 27 5.80 7.88 -21.37
CA LEU A 27 5.73 8.81 -20.24
C LEU A 27 4.30 9.05 -19.79
N LYS A 28 3.34 9.11 -20.72
CA LYS A 28 1.93 9.24 -20.40
C LYS A 28 1.40 8.04 -19.64
N GLU A 29 1.75 6.83 -20.07
CA GLU A 29 1.36 5.59 -19.38
C GLU A 29 1.94 5.52 -17.98
N GLU A 30 3.21 5.87 -17.76
CA GLU A 30 3.84 5.93 -16.46
C GLU A 30 3.14 6.95 -15.54
N SER A 31 2.78 8.11 -16.07
CA SER A 31 2.06 9.15 -15.33
C SER A 31 0.66 8.69 -14.91
N GLU A 32 -0.06 8.00 -15.78
CA GLU A 32 -1.38 7.44 -15.48
C GLU A 32 -1.30 6.34 -14.41
N GLN A 33 -0.30 5.48 -14.48
CA GLN A 33 -0.07 4.43 -13.47
C GLN A 33 0.26 5.01 -12.10
N GLU A 34 1.07 6.07 -12.06
CA GLU A 34 1.39 6.76 -10.81
C GLU A 34 0.16 7.43 -10.20
N THR A 35 -0.69 8.05 -11.00
CA THR A 35 -1.95 8.63 -10.54
C THR A 35 -2.86 7.57 -9.92
N ILE A 36 -3.01 6.42 -10.58
CA ILE A 36 -3.80 5.29 -10.06
C ILE A 36 -3.24 4.80 -8.73
N ARG A 37 -1.91 4.68 -8.63
CA ARG A 37 -1.25 4.24 -7.40
C ARG A 37 -1.50 5.21 -6.24
N GLN A 38 -1.44 6.51 -6.46
CA GLN A 38 -1.71 7.53 -5.46
C GLN A 38 -3.18 7.49 -5.00
N GLU A 39 -4.11 7.27 -5.89
CA GLU A 39 -5.53 7.12 -5.57
C GLU A 39 -5.79 5.86 -4.73
N LEU A 40 -5.18 4.73 -5.09
CA LEU A 40 -5.26 3.48 -4.32
C LEU A 40 -4.70 3.66 -2.91
N LYS A 41 -3.55 4.30 -2.79
CA LYS A 41 -2.92 4.61 -1.51
C LYS A 41 -3.82 5.47 -0.64
N LYS A 42 -4.38 6.52 -1.18
CA LYS A 42 -5.30 7.40 -0.47
C LYS A 42 -6.51 6.65 0.04
N SER A 43 -7.14 5.85 -0.81
CA SER A 43 -8.28 5.02 -0.43
C SER A 43 -7.94 4.02 0.67
N ALA A 44 -6.78 3.36 0.55
CA ALA A 44 -6.31 2.40 1.56
C ALA A 44 -6.02 3.05 2.91
N LEU A 45 -5.44 4.26 2.92
CA LEU A 45 -5.19 5.02 4.14
C LEU A 45 -6.49 5.44 4.84
N GLU A 46 -7.50 5.87 4.08
CA GLU A 46 -8.82 6.19 4.63
C GLU A 46 -9.46 4.97 5.29
N LYS A 47 -9.38 3.82 4.64
CA LYS A 47 -9.88 2.55 5.18
C LYS A 47 -9.11 2.12 6.43
N ALA A 48 -7.80 2.23 6.42
CA ALA A 48 -6.96 1.93 7.58
C ALA A 48 -7.32 2.80 8.79
N ASN A 49 -7.56 4.09 8.58
CA ASN A 49 -8.01 5.00 9.63
C ASN A 49 -9.40 4.60 10.17
N ASN A 50 -10.33 4.26 9.30
CA ASN A 50 -11.67 3.81 9.70
C ASN A 50 -11.62 2.52 10.50
N ILE A 51 -10.77 1.57 10.11
CA ILE A 51 -10.55 0.34 10.86
C ILE A 51 -9.93 0.63 12.21
N SER A 52 -8.96 1.54 12.29
CA SER A 52 -8.35 1.97 13.55
C SER A 52 -9.39 2.52 14.51
N ILE A 53 -10.30 3.35 14.03
CA ILE A 53 -11.41 3.89 14.85
C ILE A 53 -12.28 2.76 15.38
N LEU A 54 -12.65 1.80 14.55
CA LEU A 54 -13.42 0.63 14.95
C LEU A 54 -12.70 -0.19 16.03
N LEU A 55 -11.43 -0.48 15.83
CA LEU A 55 -10.65 -1.28 16.78
C LEU A 55 -10.51 -0.57 18.12
N LYS A 56 -10.33 0.73 18.15
CA LYS A 56 -10.24 1.52 19.38
C LYS A 56 -11.59 1.63 20.10
N SER A 57 -12.67 1.87 19.35
CA SER A 57 -14.01 2.10 19.96
C SER A 57 -14.72 0.81 20.35
N LYS A 58 -14.73 -0.20 19.48
CA LYS A 58 -15.47 -1.44 19.71
C LYS A 58 -14.65 -2.50 20.45
N TYR A 59 -13.36 -2.57 20.19
CA TYR A 59 -12.46 -3.61 20.71
C TYR A 59 -11.45 -3.08 21.71
N ARG A 60 -11.57 -1.82 22.10
CA ARG A 60 -10.76 -1.15 23.12
C ARG A 60 -9.25 -1.22 22.90
N ALA A 61 -8.81 -1.26 21.66
CA ALA A 61 -7.40 -1.19 21.35
C ALA A 61 -6.79 0.10 21.88
N SER A 62 -5.64 0.01 22.53
CA SER A 62 -4.94 1.18 23.05
C SER A 62 -4.13 1.88 21.97
N LYS A 63 -3.54 1.12 21.05
CA LYS A 63 -2.75 1.63 19.92
C LYS A 63 -2.98 0.79 18.68
N VAL A 64 -2.99 1.42 17.53
CA VAL A 64 -3.06 0.76 16.23
C VAL A 64 -1.94 1.34 15.36
N TYR A 65 -1.09 0.47 14.84
CA TYR A 65 -0.01 0.83 13.93
C TYR A 65 -0.30 0.33 12.54
N LEU A 66 -0.04 1.16 11.55
CA LEU A 66 0.03 0.76 10.15
C LEU A 66 1.44 0.28 9.87
N PHE A 67 1.60 -0.89 9.24
CA PHE A 67 2.90 -1.40 8.83
C PHE A 67 2.82 -1.99 7.41
N GLY A 68 3.91 -2.58 6.93
CA GLY A 68 3.95 -3.18 5.60
C GLY A 68 4.04 -2.17 4.47
N SER A 69 3.55 -2.54 3.29
CA SER A 69 3.71 -1.76 2.06
C SER A 69 3.06 -0.37 2.11
N LEU A 70 1.91 -0.24 2.75
CA LEU A 70 1.22 1.05 2.86
C LEU A 70 2.00 2.03 3.74
N ALA A 71 2.56 1.56 4.85
CA ALA A 71 3.42 2.37 5.71
C ALA A 71 4.75 2.75 5.04
N ALA A 72 5.29 1.86 4.21
CA ALA A 72 6.55 2.07 3.49
C ALA A 72 6.41 2.88 2.19
N ASP A 73 5.20 3.33 1.85
CA ASP A 73 4.90 4.09 0.62
C ASP A 73 5.20 3.34 -0.68
N ILE A 74 5.05 2.01 -0.66
CA ILE A 74 5.20 1.12 -1.83
C ILE A 74 3.91 0.35 -2.13
N PHE A 75 2.77 0.94 -1.80
CA PHE A 75 1.46 0.33 -1.94
C PHE A 75 1.02 0.30 -3.41
N ASP A 76 0.57 -0.85 -3.87
CA ASP A 76 0.01 -1.07 -5.20
C ASP A 76 -1.29 -1.90 -5.15
N GLU A 77 -1.82 -2.28 -6.31
CA GLU A 77 -3.08 -3.03 -6.42
C GLU A 77 -3.02 -4.44 -5.82
N TYR A 78 -1.83 -4.99 -5.63
CA TYR A 78 -1.60 -6.32 -5.04
C TYR A 78 -1.24 -6.26 -3.56
N SER A 79 -1.10 -5.08 -3.01
CA SER A 79 -0.70 -4.89 -1.62
C SER A 79 -1.86 -5.06 -0.65
N ASP A 80 -1.55 -5.49 0.56
CA ASP A 80 -2.51 -5.64 1.65
C ASP A 80 -2.45 -4.43 2.59
N ILE A 81 -3.56 -4.17 3.29
CA ILE A 81 -3.56 -3.25 4.42
C ILE A 81 -3.18 -4.05 5.66
N ASP A 82 -2.04 -3.73 6.27
CA ASP A 82 -1.51 -4.43 7.43
C ASP A 82 -1.60 -3.55 8.68
N LEU A 83 -2.37 -3.98 9.66
CA LEU A 83 -2.50 -3.30 10.95
C LEU A 83 -2.00 -4.16 12.10
N TYR A 84 -1.34 -3.51 13.04
CA TYR A 84 -0.82 -4.10 14.27
C TYR A 84 -1.50 -3.42 15.45
N VAL A 85 -2.15 -4.21 16.30
CA VAL A 85 -2.97 -3.70 17.39
C VAL A 85 -2.39 -4.06 18.76
N VAL A 86 -2.35 -3.06 19.64
CA VAL A 86 -1.90 -3.20 21.03
C VAL A 86 -3.09 -3.03 21.96
N GLY A 87 -3.19 -3.89 22.96
CA GLY A 87 -4.22 -3.80 24.00
C GLY A 87 -5.62 -4.20 23.53
N PHE A 88 -5.68 -5.05 22.51
CA PHE A 88 -6.93 -5.54 21.94
C PHE A 88 -7.69 -6.40 22.96
N THR A 89 -9.01 -6.18 23.08
CA THR A 89 -9.91 -7.01 23.87
C THR A 89 -11.13 -7.43 23.05
N GLY A 90 -11.53 -8.70 23.19
CA GLY A 90 -12.68 -9.26 22.50
C GLY A 90 -12.34 -10.38 21.55
N ASP A 91 -13.27 -10.70 20.66
CA ASP A 91 -13.13 -11.79 19.70
C ASP A 91 -12.32 -11.34 18.49
N TYR A 92 -11.13 -11.92 18.33
CA TYR A 92 -10.23 -11.62 17.22
C TYR A 92 -10.90 -11.88 15.84
N TRP A 93 -11.57 -13.01 15.69
CA TRP A 93 -12.18 -13.38 14.41
C TRP A 93 -13.29 -12.42 14.02
N ARG A 94 -14.06 -11.94 14.98
CA ARG A 94 -15.09 -10.95 14.73
C ARG A 94 -14.48 -9.60 14.36
N ALA A 95 -13.43 -9.19 15.03
CA ALA A 95 -12.69 -7.98 14.70
C ALA A 95 -12.09 -8.05 13.28
N LEU A 96 -11.55 -9.21 12.92
CA LEU A 96 -11.00 -9.44 11.60
C LEU A 96 -12.08 -9.32 10.52
N ILE A 97 -13.24 -9.95 10.71
CA ILE A 97 -14.36 -9.89 9.77
C ILE A 97 -14.88 -8.45 9.62
N ASP A 98 -15.10 -7.76 10.72
CA ASP A 98 -15.56 -6.36 10.71
C ASP A 98 -14.56 -5.45 9.98
N SER A 99 -13.26 -5.68 10.19
CA SER A 99 -12.19 -4.91 9.57
C SER A 99 -12.04 -5.22 8.08
N GLU A 100 -12.13 -6.48 7.70
CA GLU A 100 -12.09 -6.90 6.29
C GLU A 100 -13.20 -6.26 5.47
N GLU A 101 -14.38 -6.13 6.06
CA GLU A 101 -15.53 -5.48 5.42
C GLU A 101 -15.24 -4.01 5.10
N ILE A 102 -14.64 -3.28 6.03
CA ILE A 102 -14.20 -1.89 5.83
C ILE A 102 -13.07 -1.81 4.80
N ALA A 103 -12.14 -2.78 4.81
CA ALA A 103 -10.98 -2.78 3.94
C ALA A 103 -11.31 -3.05 2.47
N LEU A 104 -12.44 -3.65 2.16
CA LEU A 104 -12.81 -3.97 0.77
C LEU A 104 -12.63 -2.77 -0.16
N PRO A 105 -12.10 -2.92 -1.36
CA PRO A 105 -11.73 -4.17 -2.03
C PRO A 105 -10.30 -4.66 -1.71
N PHE A 106 -9.60 -4.03 -0.80
CA PHE A 106 -8.23 -4.43 -0.44
C PHE A 106 -8.24 -5.64 0.48
N LYS A 107 -7.20 -6.44 0.38
CA LYS A 107 -6.92 -7.50 1.36
C LYS A 107 -6.46 -6.85 2.66
N PHE A 108 -6.75 -7.51 3.77
CA PHE A 108 -6.48 -6.97 5.09
C PHE A 108 -5.85 -8.02 5.99
N ASP A 109 -4.86 -7.63 6.77
CA ASP A 109 -4.24 -8.46 7.79
C ASP A 109 -4.19 -7.73 9.12
N LEU A 110 -4.61 -8.43 10.19
CA LEU A 110 -4.65 -7.91 11.54
C LEU A 110 -3.75 -8.75 12.45
N VAL A 111 -2.73 -8.11 13.00
CA VAL A 111 -1.80 -8.74 13.92
C VAL A 111 -1.95 -8.14 15.32
N CYS A 112 -2.18 -8.98 16.32
CA CYS A 112 -2.20 -8.58 17.73
C CYS A 112 -0.80 -8.68 18.32
N GLU A 113 -0.41 -7.72 19.15
CA GLU A 113 0.91 -7.70 19.79
C GLU A 113 1.21 -8.99 20.56
N GLU A 114 0.23 -9.53 21.25
CA GLU A 114 0.38 -10.74 22.07
C GLU A 114 0.76 -11.97 21.23
N SER A 115 0.36 -12.00 19.95
CA SER A 115 0.62 -13.10 19.02
C SER A 115 1.83 -12.85 18.13
N ALA A 116 2.35 -11.64 18.12
CA ALA A 116 3.42 -11.25 17.21
C ALA A 116 4.78 -11.76 17.68
N VAL A 117 5.58 -12.25 16.74
CA VAL A 117 6.97 -12.60 17.02
C VAL A 117 7.77 -11.32 17.30
N LYS A 118 8.82 -11.43 18.09
CA LYS A 118 9.63 -10.29 18.54
C LYS A 118 10.21 -9.47 17.39
N SER A 119 10.64 -10.13 16.33
CA SER A 119 11.17 -9.45 15.12
C SER A 119 10.15 -8.56 14.45
N LEU A 120 8.88 -8.98 14.41
CA LEU A 120 7.80 -8.18 13.87
C LEU A 120 7.47 -6.99 14.78
N GLN A 121 7.43 -7.21 16.09
CA GLN A 121 7.23 -6.13 17.08
C GLN A 121 8.26 -5.02 16.90
N GLU A 122 9.54 -5.36 16.80
CA GLU A 122 10.62 -4.42 16.61
C GLU A 122 10.48 -3.66 15.27
N LYS A 123 10.10 -4.37 14.22
CA LYS A 123 9.89 -3.79 12.89
C LYS A 123 8.76 -2.77 12.87
N VAL A 124 7.66 -3.08 13.54
CA VAL A 124 6.50 -2.18 13.67
C VAL A 124 6.86 -0.93 14.46
N TYR A 125 7.54 -1.08 15.59
CA TYR A 125 7.94 0.07 16.41
C TYR A 125 8.98 0.95 15.74
N LYS A 126 9.79 0.41 14.84
CA LYS A 126 10.78 1.20 14.09
C LYS A 126 10.21 1.94 12.88
N GLY A 127 9.39 1.26 12.08
CA GLY A 127 8.96 1.76 10.78
C GLY A 127 7.45 1.87 10.61
N GLY A 128 6.66 1.45 11.60
CA GLY A 128 5.21 1.57 11.57
C GLY A 128 4.72 3.00 11.81
N VAL A 129 3.50 3.26 11.37
CA VAL A 129 2.84 4.56 11.56
C VAL A 129 1.73 4.39 12.59
N LEU A 130 1.79 5.16 13.66
CA LEU A 130 0.74 5.18 14.68
C LEU A 130 -0.49 5.90 14.15
N LEU A 131 -1.61 5.20 14.16
CA LEU A 131 -2.90 5.72 13.72
C LEU A 131 -3.73 6.32 14.85
#